data_58f484b5fa5da3f77713375d87fbc6c7
#
_entry.id   58f484b5fa5da3f77713375d87fbc6c7
#
_cell.length_a   1.000
_cell.length_b   1.000
_cell.length_c   1.000
_cell.angle_alpha   90.00
_cell.angle_beta   90.00
_cell.angle_gamma   90.00
#
_symmetry.space_group_name_H-M   'P 1'
#
loop_
_entity.id
_entity.type
_entity.pdbx_description
1 polymer ?
#
loop_
_entity_poly.entity_id
_entity_poly.type
_entity_poly.pdbx_seq_one_letter_code
_entity_poly.pdbx_strand_id
1 'polypeptide(L)'
;FQNEKDFNDIKYILEKDNLKKSYPLIENNFEFIKKLKKDGYKLFLLTNITEDSYNYINSIININYMFDGGIYSYQEHLIKPSYEIYNLVLNRFSLNKEETLFFDDKEKNVIVANELGIKSFIFTSIIDIKNNL
;
A
#
# COMPACT_ATOMS: atom_id res chain seq x y z
N PHE A 1 6.50 -16.51 -1.86
CA PHE A 1 5.47 -15.52 -1.86
C PHE A 1 5.95 -14.29 -2.60
N GLN A 2 5.28 -13.97 -3.68
CA GLN A 2 5.84 -13.01 -4.63
C GLN A 2 6.04 -11.63 -4.04
N ASN A 3 5.21 -11.25 -3.07
CA ASN A 3 5.28 -9.94 -2.47
C ASN A 3 5.97 -9.93 -1.12
N GLU A 4 6.56 -11.05 -0.75
CA GLU A 4 7.45 -11.09 0.39
C GLU A 4 8.60 -10.09 0.25
N LYS A 5 9.08 -9.91 -0.99
CA LYS A 5 10.15 -8.95 -1.24
C LYS A 5 9.72 -7.53 -0.87
N ASP A 6 8.54 -7.10 -1.29
CA ASP A 6 8.03 -5.78 -0.97
C ASP A 6 7.84 -5.63 0.52
N PHE A 7 7.30 -6.68 1.13
CA PHE A 7 7.14 -6.71 2.56
C PHE A 7 8.49 -6.75 3.26
N ASN A 8 9.44 -7.54 2.75
CA ASN A 8 10.78 -7.61 3.32
C ASN A 8 11.52 -6.29 3.22
N ASP A 9 11.30 -5.52 2.15
CA ASP A 9 11.87 -4.19 2.03
C ASP A 9 11.30 -3.25 3.11
N ILE A 10 10.00 -3.30 3.32
CA ILE A 10 9.37 -2.54 4.41
C ILE A 10 9.89 -3.00 5.76
N LYS A 11 9.97 -4.31 5.96
CA LYS A 11 10.48 -4.89 7.19
C LYS A 11 11.94 -4.49 7.43
N TYR A 12 12.76 -4.49 6.38
CA TYR A 12 14.15 -4.08 6.46
C TYR A 12 14.27 -2.62 6.94
N ILE A 13 13.43 -1.75 6.43
CA ILE A 13 13.43 -0.35 6.82
C ILE A 13 13.02 -0.19 8.30
N LEU A 14 12.08 -1.02 8.77
CA LEU A 14 11.48 -0.87 10.09
C LEU A 14 12.23 -1.58 11.22
N GLU A 15 12.97 -2.67 10.94
CA GLU A 15 13.51 -3.51 12.03
C GLU A 15 15.03 -3.66 12.06
N LYS A 16 15.78 -3.27 11.04
CA LYS A 16 17.23 -3.45 11.01
C LYS A 16 17.97 -2.26 11.60
N ASP A 17 19.29 -2.41 11.72
CA ASP A 17 20.16 -1.31 12.14
C ASP A 17 19.97 -0.07 11.28
N ASN A 18 19.50 -0.28 10.08
CA ASN A 18 19.14 0.79 9.17
C ASN A 18 17.93 1.60 9.65
N LEU A 19 17.18 1.11 10.63
CA LEU A 19 16.03 1.82 11.16
C LEU A 19 16.40 3.25 11.56
N LYS A 20 17.51 3.42 12.25
CA LYS A 20 17.96 4.76 12.66
C LYS A 20 18.30 5.63 11.46
N LYS A 21 18.86 5.03 10.40
CA LYS A 21 19.22 5.76 9.17
C LYS A 21 18.00 6.08 8.33
N SER A 22 16.99 5.24 8.40
CA SER A 22 15.77 5.36 7.60
C SER A 22 14.66 6.11 8.34
N TYR A 23 14.83 6.37 9.62
CA TYR A 23 13.79 6.96 10.45
C TYR A 23 13.24 8.29 9.90
N PRO A 24 14.07 9.23 9.45
CA PRO A 24 13.55 10.48 8.88
C PRO A 24 12.72 10.23 7.62
N LEU A 25 13.09 9.23 6.81
CA LEU A 25 12.34 8.88 5.60
C LEU A 25 10.98 8.29 5.95
N ILE A 26 10.93 7.42 6.94
CA ILE A 26 9.67 6.85 7.45
C ILE A 26 8.79 7.96 8.01
N GLU A 27 9.36 8.84 8.83
CA GLU A 27 8.65 9.95 9.43
C GLU A 27 8.09 10.89 8.37
N ASN A 28 8.87 11.20 7.34
CA ASN A 28 8.42 12.03 6.23
C ASN A 28 7.25 11.39 5.47
N ASN A 29 7.29 10.07 5.29
CA ASN A 29 6.19 9.36 4.65
C ASN A 29 4.92 9.39 5.50
N PHE A 30 5.04 9.27 6.80
CA PHE A 30 3.91 9.35 7.71
C PHE A 30 3.29 10.75 7.71
N GLU A 31 4.12 11.77 7.71
CA GLU A 31 3.63 13.16 7.62
C GLU A 31 2.91 13.40 6.30
N PHE A 32 3.40 12.85 5.20
CA PHE A 32 2.75 12.95 3.91
C PHE A 32 1.39 12.23 3.90
N ILE A 33 1.31 11.04 4.50
CA ILE A 33 0.05 10.30 4.65
C ILE A 33 -0.97 11.11 5.45
N LYS A 34 -0.54 11.69 6.55
CA LYS A 34 -1.40 12.55 7.37
C LYS A 34 -1.91 13.74 6.58
N LYS A 35 -1.05 14.33 5.76
CA LYS A 35 -1.43 15.46 4.91
C LYS A 35 -2.48 15.06 3.88
N LEU A 36 -2.32 13.90 3.24
CA LEU A 36 -3.30 13.40 2.28
C LEU A 36 -4.67 13.23 2.94
N LYS A 37 -4.70 12.65 4.13
CA LYS A 37 -5.96 12.49 4.86
C LYS A 37 -6.59 13.84 5.20
N LYS A 38 -5.79 14.80 5.63
CA LYS A 38 -6.25 16.15 5.95
C LYS A 38 -6.81 16.84 4.71
N ASP A 39 -6.23 16.59 3.54
CA ASP A 39 -6.67 17.15 2.27
C ASP A 39 -7.93 16.44 1.72
N GLY A 40 -8.48 15.47 2.42
CA GLY A 40 -9.72 14.80 2.06
C GLY A 40 -9.56 13.49 1.30
N TYR A 41 -8.34 13.03 1.08
CA TYR A 41 -8.11 11.74 0.43
C TYR A 41 -8.40 10.60 1.39
N LYS A 42 -9.01 9.53 0.87
CA LYS A 42 -9.12 8.26 1.58
C LYS A 42 -7.98 7.35 1.17
N LEU A 43 -7.40 6.67 2.14
CA LEU A 43 -6.21 5.86 1.94
C LEU A 43 -6.50 4.41 2.28
N PHE A 44 -6.17 3.51 1.36
CA PHE A 44 -6.39 2.08 1.53
C PHE A 44 -5.11 1.33 1.23
N LEU A 45 -4.88 0.24 1.96
CA LEU A 45 -3.80 -0.68 1.66
C LEU A 45 -4.32 -1.83 0.81
N LEU A 46 -3.51 -2.24 -0.14
CA LEU A 46 -3.72 -3.47 -0.91
C LEU A 46 -2.38 -4.18 -0.97
N THR A 47 -2.19 -5.17 -0.12
CA THR A 47 -0.86 -5.75 0.07
C THR A 47 -0.88 -7.26 0.11
N ASN A 48 0.11 -7.84 -0.55
CA ASN A 48 0.42 -9.26 -0.43
C ASN A 48 1.33 -9.43 0.79
N ILE A 49 0.77 -9.95 1.86
CA ILE A 49 1.43 -9.95 3.17
C ILE A 49 1.02 -11.19 3.95
N THR A 50 1.94 -11.73 4.76
CA THR A 50 1.64 -12.81 5.69
C THR A 50 1.05 -12.24 6.97
N GLU A 51 0.38 -13.11 7.74
CA GLU A 51 -0.19 -12.72 9.03
C GLU A 51 0.90 -12.23 9.99
N ASP A 52 2.00 -12.96 10.09
CA ASP A 52 3.11 -12.59 10.98
C ASP A 52 3.66 -11.21 10.62
N SER A 53 3.79 -10.97 9.34
CA SER A 53 4.32 -9.72 8.84
C SER A 53 3.35 -8.56 9.09
N TYR A 54 2.07 -8.80 8.91
CA TYR A 54 1.04 -7.81 9.23
C TYR A 54 1.09 -7.45 10.71
N ASN A 55 1.14 -8.46 11.57
CA ASN A 55 1.19 -8.24 13.01
C ASN A 55 2.42 -7.45 13.42
N TYR A 56 3.56 -7.77 12.80
CA TYR A 56 4.80 -7.05 13.09
C TYR A 56 4.70 -5.58 12.72
N ILE A 57 4.24 -5.27 11.51
CA ILE A 57 4.09 -3.88 11.06
C ILE A 57 3.08 -3.16 11.95
N ASN A 58 1.96 -3.80 12.25
CA ASN A 58 0.91 -3.18 13.06
C ASN A 58 1.36 -2.92 14.50
N SER A 59 2.39 -3.62 14.98
CA SER A 59 2.98 -3.36 16.29
C SER A 59 3.83 -2.09 16.30
N ILE A 60 4.32 -1.67 15.13
CA ILE A 60 5.18 -0.49 14.98
C ILE A 60 4.35 0.73 14.57
N ILE A 61 3.46 0.56 13.61
CA ILE A 61 2.55 1.61 13.16
C ILE A 61 1.12 1.11 13.33
N ASN A 62 0.22 1.99 13.74
CA ASN A 62 -1.19 1.63 13.85
C ASN A 62 -1.84 1.75 12.48
N ILE A 63 -1.92 0.61 11.78
CA ILE A 63 -2.44 0.57 10.40
C ILE A 63 -3.88 1.09 10.36
N ASN A 64 -4.72 0.69 11.30
CA ASN A 64 -6.13 1.11 11.32
C ASN A 64 -6.31 2.59 11.60
N TYR A 65 -5.35 3.21 12.26
CA TYR A 65 -5.35 4.65 12.48
C TYR A 65 -4.91 5.42 11.23
N MET A 66 -3.92 4.88 10.51
CA MET A 66 -3.33 5.57 9.37
C MET A 66 -4.12 5.40 8.08
N PHE A 67 -4.82 4.27 7.92
CA PHE A 67 -5.52 3.94 6.68
C PHE A 67 -7.00 3.74 6.95
N ASP A 68 -7.82 4.11 5.97
CA ASP A 68 -9.27 3.99 6.05
C ASP A 68 -9.75 2.56 5.86
N GLY A 69 -8.89 1.68 5.37
CA GLY A 69 -9.16 0.26 5.22
C GLY A 69 -8.02 -0.45 4.51
N GLY A 70 -8.12 -1.76 4.40
CA GLY A 70 -7.11 -2.53 3.72
C GLY A 70 -7.58 -3.92 3.33
N ILE A 71 -6.95 -4.43 2.27
CA ILE A 71 -7.08 -5.80 1.82
C ILE A 71 -5.72 -6.47 1.97
N TYR A 72 -5.69 -7.58 2.68
CA TYR A 72 -4.46 -8.30 3.01
C TYR A 72 -4.56 -9.71 2.48
N SER A 73 -3.57 -10.13 1.69
CA SER A 73 -3.62 -11.42 0.99
C SER A 73 -3.85 -12.61 1.93
N TYR A 74 -3.27 -12.58 3.13
CA TYR A 74 -3.42 -13.72 4.06
C TYR A 74 -4.86 -13.87 4.56
N GLN A 75 -5.60 -12.77 4.67
CA GLN A 75 -6.99 -12.80 5.14
C GLN A 75 -7.94 -13.25 4.02
N GLU A 76 -7.69 -12.79 2.80
CA GLU A 76 -8.61 -12.99 1.69
C GLU A 76 -8.27 -14.21 0.84
N HIS A 77 -7.09 -14.80 1.03
CA HIS A 77 -6.59 -15.91 0.21
C HIS A 77 -6.52 -15.54 -1.28
N LEU A 78 -6.22 -14.27 -1.55
CA LEU A 78 -6.03 -13.70 -2.88
C LEU A 78 -4.73 -12.92 -2.89
N ILE A 79 -4.06 -12.89 -4.04
CA ILE A 79 -2.83 -12.10 -4.18
C ILE A 79 -2.88 -11.24 -5.45
N LYS A 80 -2.22 -10.07 -5.40
CA LYS A 80 -1.95 -9.32 -6.61
C LYS A 80 -1.02 -10.14 -7.51
N PRO A 81 -1.18 -10.15 -8.81
CA PRO A 81 -2.09 -9.29 -9.60
C PRO A 81 -3.39 -9.96 -10.02
N SER A 82 -4.02 -10.80 -9.23
CA SER A 82 -5.29 -11.39 -9.61
C SER A 82 -6.37 -10.32 -9.76
N TYR A 83 -7.23 -10.46 -10.77
CA TYR A 83 -8.34 -9.52 -10.98
C TYR A 83 -9.25 -9.46 -9.76
N GLU A 84 -9.42 -10.61 -9.09
CA GLU A 84 -10.32 -10.74 -7.96
C GLU A 84 -9.94 -9.82 -6.80
N ILE A 85 -8.65 -9.67 -6.52
CA ILE A 85 -8.22 -8.84 -5.38
C ILE A 85 -8.45 -7.35 -5.65
N TYR A 86 -8.29 -6.91 -6.90
CA TYR A 86 -8.58 -5.52 -7.26
C TYR A 86 -10.08 -5.24 -7.20
N ASN A 87 -10.89 -6.15 -7.74
CA ASN A 87 -12.34 -6.01 -7.66
C ASN A 87 -12.83 -6.05 -6.22
N LEU A 88 -12.18 -6.85 -5.37
CA LEU A 88 -12.53 -6.92 -3.95
C LEU A 88 -12.33 -5.58 -3.25
N VAL A 89 -11.19 -4.92 -3.47
CA VAL A 89 -10.94 -3.62 -2.82
C VAL A 89 -11.94 -2.57 -3.29
N LEU A 90 -12.23 -2.54 -4.58
CA LEU A 90 -13.22 -1.59 -5.12
C LEU A 90 -14.61 -1.82 -4.53
N ASN A 91 -15.03 -3.09 -4.46
CA ASN A 91 -16.37 -3.42 -3.98
C ASN A 91 -16.49 -3.26 -2.46
N ARG A 92 -15.51 -3.74 -1.71
CA ARG A 92 -15.58 -3.70 -0.25
C ARG A 92 -15.66 -2.29 0.29
N PHE A 93 -14.92 -1.38 -0.31
CA PHE A 93 -14.87 0.02 0.15
C PHE A 93 -15.69 0.97 -0.71
N SER A 94 -16.48 0.42 -1.63
CA SER A 94 -17.36 1.21 -2.53
C SER A 94 -16.58 2.28 -3.28
N LEU A 95 -15.42 1.92 -3.81
CA LEU A 95 -14.56 2.85 -4.53
C LEU A 95 -14.97 2.93 -5.99
N ASN A 96 -14.98 4.15 -6.51
CA ASN A 96 -15.15 4.41 -7.93
C ASN A 96 -13.78 4.36 -8.59
N LYS A 97 -13.57 3.44 -9.51
CA LYS A 97 -12.26 3.23 -10.13
C LYS A 97 -11.77 4.45 -10.91
N GLU A 98 -12.67 5.27 -11.43
CA GLU A 98 -12.30 6.51 -12.11
C GLU A 98 -11.75 7.58 -11.16
N GLU A 99 -12.04 7.46 -9.87
CA GLU A 99 -11.58 8.37 -8.84
C GLU A 99 -10.51 7.74 -7.94
N THR A 100 -10.02 6.56 -8.31
CA THR A 100 -9.06 5.78 -7.53
C THR A 100 -7.71 5.76 -8.22
N LEU A 101 -6.65 6.01 -7.45
CA LEU A 101 -5.27 5.88 -7.91
C LEU A 101 -4.62 4.73 -7.14
N PHE A 102 -3.82 3.95 -7.84
CA PHE A 102 -3.10 2.83 -7.25
C PHE A 102 -1.60 2.99 -7.48
N PHE A 103 -0.83 2.81 -6.42
CA PHE A 103 0.63 2.90 -6.46
C PHE A 103 1.22 1.61 -5.92
N ASP A 104 2.08 0.98 -6.69
CA ASP A 104 2.73 -0.28 -6.31
C ASP A 104 4.11 -0.31 -6.93
N ASP A 105 5.09 -0.87 -6.23
CA ASP A 105 6.45 -0.94 -6.73
C ASP A 105 6.66 -2.06 -7.76
N LYS A 106 5.69 -2.97 -7.90
CA LYS A 106 5.75 -4.07 -8.86
C LYS A 106 5.04 -3.72 -10.15
N GLU A 107 5.78 -3.70 -11.24
CA GLU A 107 5.24 -3.39 -12.56
C GLU A 107 4.06 -4.30 -12.92
N LYS A 108 4.17 -5.61 -12.67
CA LYS A 108 3.09 -6.54 -12.99
C LYS A 108 1.78 -6.21 -12.29
N ASN A 109 1.86 -5.70 -11.06
CA ASN A 109 0.66 -5.30 -10.31
C ASN A 109 0.03 -4.05 -10.91
N VAL A 110 0.87 -3.11 -11.34
CA VAL A 110 0.44 -1.87 -11.99
C VAL A 110 -0.21 -2.15 -13.33
N ILE A 111 0.38 -3.03 -14.14
CA ILE A 111 -0.15 -3.39 -15.45
C ILE A 111 -1.59 -3.91 -15.34
N VAL A 112 -1.81 -4.87 -14.44
CA VAL A 112 -3.14 -5.47 -14.30
C VAL A 112 -4.16 -4.47 -13.77
N ALA A 113 -3.77 -3.63 -12.81
CA ALA A 113 -4.66 -2.60 -12.29
C ALA A 113 -5.09 -1.63 -13.40
N ASN A 114 -4.16 -1.21 -14.27
CA ASN A 114 -4.49 -0.37 -15.43
C ASN A 114 -5.42 -1.08 -16.42
N GLU A 115 -5.22 -2.37 -16.65
CA GLU A 115 -6.12 -3.16 -17.51
C GLU A 115 -7.54 -3.15 -16.98
N LEU A 116 -7.71 -3.12 -15.67
CA LEU A 116 -9.03 -3.09 -15.03
C LEU A 116 -9.65 -1.69 -14.97
N GLY A 117 -8.94 -0.67 -15.45
CA GLY A 117 -9.43 0.69 -15.47
C GLY A 117 -9.10 1.50 -14.21
N ILE A 118 -8.24 1.00 -13.35
CA ILE A 118 -7.74 1.73 -12.21
C ILE A 118 -6.45 2.43 -12.63
N LYS A 119 -6.45 3.76 -12.60
CA LYS A 119 -5.26 4.53 -12.97
C LYS A 119 -4.13 4.23 -12.00
N SER A 120 -3.04 3.64 -12.49
CA SER A 120 -2.02 3.05 -11.65
C SER A 120 -0.62 3.44 -12.09
N PHE A 121 0.28 3.57 -11.11
CA PHE A 121 1.64 4.06 -11.31
C PHE A 121 2.62 3.22 -10.52
N ILE A 122 3.83 3.07 -11.06
CA ILE A 122 4.93 2.42 -10.33
C ILE A 122 5.39 3.37 -9.22
N PHE A 123 5.43 2.85 -8.00
CA PHE A 123 5.84 3.61 -6.83
C PHE A 123 7.34 3.44 -6.57
N THR A 124 8.08 4.53 -6.59
CA THR A 124 9.49 4.57 -6.18
C THR A 124 9.69 5.45 -4.95
N SER A 125 8.90 6.49 -4.82
CA SER A 125 8.92 7.40 -3.68
C SER A 125 7.61 8.19 -3.62
N ILE A 126 7.42 8.96 -2.54
CA ILE A 126 6.22 9.80 -2.39
C ILE A 126 6.08 10.85 -3.49
N ILE A 127 7.15 11.14 -4.20
CA ILE A 127 7.10 12.07 -5.35
C ILE A 127 6.17 11.55 -6.42
N ASP A 128 6.14 10.23 -6.65
CA ASP A 128 5.24 9.62 -7.62
C ASP A 128 3.78 9.90 -7.28
N ILE A 129 3.44 9.89 -6.00
CA ILE A 129 2.09 10.22 -5.56
C ILE A 129 1.81 11.70 -5.79
N LYS A 130 2.72 12.59 -5.34
CA LYS A 130 2.55 14.03 -5.48
C LYS A 130 2.35 14.46 -6.92
N ASN A 131 3.07 13.84 -7.85
CA ASN A 131 3.02 14.19 -9.27
C ASN A 131 1.73 13.77 -9.95
N ASN A 132 0.94 12.89 -9.32
CA ASN A 132 -0.27 12.32 -9.91
C ASN A 132 -1.56 12.65 -9.16
N LEU A 133 -1.48 13.52 -8.21
CA LEU A 133 -2.68 14.00 -7.50
C LEU A 133 -3.35 15.15 -8.22
#